data_b1ded7a849249236e0b9195cf6abda50
#
_entry.id   b1ded7a849249236e0b9195cf6abda50
#
_cell.length_a   1.000
_cell.length_b   1.000
_cell.length_c   1.000
_cell.angle_alpha   90.00
_cell.angle_beta   90.00
_cell.angle_gamma   90.00
#
_symmetry.space_group_name_H-M   'P 1'
#
loop_
_entity.id
_entity.type
_entity.pdbx_description
1 polymer ?
#
loop_
_entity_poly.entity_id
_entity_poly.type
_entity_poly.pdbx_seq_one_letter_code
_entity_poly.pdbx_strand_id
1 'polypeptide(L)'
;NKQILQFQDDNPESLGMGTTMTVVTINEDALMKIAHVGDSRCYVLSDRNLVKVTEDQNVPGYQNVLKQALGSNEKLNIQEIDFQLQIGDVILLCSDGLYNEVGEEYIKKKMQDGTSADSLVSEVLLLDPKDNVSAIMINLI
;
A
#
# COMPACT_ATOMS: atom_id res chain seq x y z
N ASN A 1 15.62 -0.70 -6.86
CA ASN A 1 15.80 -2.14 -7.17
C ASN A 1 17.28 -2.53 -7.24
N LYS A 2 18.07 -1.88 -8.10
CA LYS A 2 19.50 -2.23 -8.32
C LYS A 2 20.34 -2.25 -7.03
N GLN A 3 20.14 -1.30 -6.13
CA GLN A 3 20.88 -1.23 -4.87
C GLN A 3 20.58 -2.41 -3.94
N ILE A 4 19.32 -2.87 -3.92
CA ILE A 4 18.94 -4.05 -3.12
C ILE A 4 19.56 -5.30 -3.70
N LEU A 5 19.51 -5.50 -5.02
CA LEU A 5 20.15 -6.62 -5.70
C LEU A 5 21.67 -6.62 -5.48
N GLN A 6 22.32 -5.46 -5.64
CA GLN A 6 23.76 -5.33 -5.38
C GLN A 6 24.12 -5.65 -3.93
N PHE A 7 23.28 -5.22 -2.97
CA PHE A 7 23.49 -5.53 -1.55
C PHE A 7 23.42 -7.04 -1.30
N GLN A 8 22.52 -7.75 -1.94
CA GLN A 8 22.42 -9.22 -1.84
C GLN A 8 23.66 -9.92 -2.44
N ASP A 9 24.17 -9.40 -3.58
CA ASP A 9 25.40 -9.94 -4.19
C ASP A 9 26.63 -9.76 -3.27
N ASP A 10 26.69 -8.62 -2.57
CA ASP A 10 27.79 -8.30 -1.66
C ASP A 10 27.62 -8.98 -0.27
N ASN A 11 26.40 -9.40 0.09
CA ASN A 11 26.05 -10.00 1.39
C ASN A 11 25.18 -11.25 1.19
N PRO A 12 25.76 -12.43 0.98
CA PRO A 12 25.04 -13.67 0.67
C PRO A 12 23.98 -14.08 1.70
N GLU A 13 24.13 -13.66 2.97
CA GLU A 13 23.16 -13.89 4.04
C GLU A 13 21.84 -13.10 3.85
N SER A 14 21.85 -12.08 3.00
CA SER A 14 20.67 -11.27 2.64
C SER A 14 19.95 -11.77 1.38
N LEU A 15 20.35 -12.89 0.83
CA LEU A 15 19.76 -13.45 -0.38
C LEU A 15 18.24 -13.66 -0.21
N GLY A 16 17.47 -13.14 -1.17
CA GLY A 16 16.01 -13.17 -1.12
C GLY A 16 15.37 -12.00 -0.37
N MET A 17 16.18 -11.05 0.12
CA MET A 17 15.67 -9.81 0.69
C MET A 17 14.88 -9.02 -0.35
N GLY A 18 13.68 -8.59 0.02
CA GLY A 18 12.82 -7.80 -0.86
C GLY A 18 11.84 -6.95 -0.09
N THR A 19 11.21 -6.01 -0.78
CA THR A 19 10.16 -5.17 -0.22
C THR A 19 9.14 -4.77 -1.28
N THR A 20 7.91 -4.56 -0.86
CA THR A 20 6.90 -3.84 -1.65
C THR A 20 7.25 -2.36 -1.68
N MET A 21 6.71 -1.62 -2.65
CA MET A 21 6.81 -0.16 -2.67
C MET A 21 5.58 0.45 -3.34
N THR A 22 4.94 1.36 -2.65
CA THR A 22 3.85 2.19 -3.18
C THR A 22 4.21 3.65 -2.94
N VAL A 23 4.42 4.40 -4.02
CA VAL A 23 4.77 5.82 -3.99
C VAL A 23 3.63 6.63 -4.56
N VAL A 24 3.26 7.68 -3.86
CA VAL A 24 2.22 8.63 -4.28
C VAL A 24 2.83 10.02 -4.36
N THR A 25 2.55 10.72 -5.45
CA THR A 25 2.79 12.15 -5.58
C THR A 25 1.48 12.84 -5.95
N ILE A 26 1.24 14.03 -5.39
CA ILE A 26 0.05 14.83 -5.68
C ILE A 26 0.54 16.22 -6.11
N ASN A 27 0.08 16.69 -7.24
CA ASN A 27 0.42 18.03 -7.74
C ASN A 27 -0.64 19.09 -7.33
N GLU A 28 -0.40 20.35 -7.69
CA GLU A 28 -1.29 21.48 -7.39
C GLU A 28 -2.68 21.35 -8.04
N ASP A 29 -2.80 20.60 -9.14
CA ASP A 29 -4.06 20.33 -9.82
C ASP A 29 -4.82 19.13 -9.20
N ALA A 30 -4.39 18.66 -8.02
CA ALA A 30 -4.90 17.46 -7.35
C ALA A 30 -4.82 16.17 -8.20
N LEU A 31 -3.91 16.14 -9.19
CA LEU A 31 -3.60 14.90 -9.91
C LEU A 31 -2.63 14.06 -9.07
N MET A 32 -3.10 12.90 -8.63
CA MET A 32 -2.32 11.90 -7.93
C MET A 32 -1.68 10.94 -8.94
N LYS A 33 -0.36 10.76 -8.85
CA LYS A 33 0.38 9.73 -9.58
C LYS A 33 0.90 8.69 -8.61
N ILE A 34 0.72 7.44 -8.98
CA ILE A 34 1.12 6.28 -8.17
C ILE A 34 2.10 5.44 -8.96
N ALA A 35 3.21 5.03 -8.32
CA ALA A 35 4.09 3.96 -8.78
C ALA A 35 4.06 2.83 -7.74
N HIS A 36 3.70 1.62 -8.18
CA HIS A 36 3.41 0.51 -7.27
C HIS A 36 4.09 -0.79 -7.70
N VAL A 37 4.68 -1.48 -6.72
CA VAL A 37 5.22 -2.84 -6.82
C VAL A 37 4.85 -3.59 -5.53
N GLY A 38 4.20 -4.74 -5.66
CA GLY A 38 3.85 -5.62 -4.55
C GLY A 38 2.36 -5.70 -4.27
N ASP A 39 1.97 -5.81 -3.01
CA ASP A 39 0.58 -5.95 -2.54
C ASP A 39 0.19 -4.95 -1.43
N SER A 40 1.06 -4.01 -1.09
CA SER A 40 0.63 -2.85 -0.30
C SER A 40 -0.40 -2.05 -1.09
N ARG A 41 -1.43 -1.55 -0.44
CA ARG A 41 -2.57 -0.96 -1.14
C ARG A 41 -2.64 0.55 -1.00
N CYS A 42 -3.14 1.21 -2.05
CA CYS A 42 -3.61 2.58 -2.03
C CYS A 42 -5.14 2.59 -2.20
N TYR A 43 -5.83 3.17 -1.24
CA TYR A 43 -7.26 3.43 -1.30
C TYR A 43 -7.52 4.93 -1.37
N VAL A 44 -8.59 5.30 -2.05
CA VAL A 44 -9.15 6.65 -2.05
C VAL A 44 -10.60 6.57 -1.60
N LEU A 45 -10.95 7.34 -0.57
CA LEU A 45 -12.34 7.60 -0.19
C LEU A 45 -12.76 8.90 -0.85
N SER A 46 -13.67 8.82 -1.83
CA SER A 46 -14.25 9.94 -2.54
C SER A 46 -15.78 9.83 -2.53
N ASP A 47 -16.49 10.89 -2.20
CA ASP A 47 -17.97 10.91 -2.12
C ASP A 47 -18.53 9.71 -1.33
N ARG A 48 -17.91 9.36 -0.21
CA ARG A 48 -18.25 8.21 0.66
C ARG A 48 -18.04 6.83 -0.01
N ASN A 49 -17.45 6.76 -1.17
CA ASN A 49 -17.10 5.52 -1.85
C ASN A 49 -15.61 5.21 -1.69
N LEU A 50 -15.29 3.99 -1.25
CA LEU A 50 -13.93 3.52 -1.17
C LEU A 50 -13.54 2.88 -2.50
N VAL A 51 -12.44 3.36 -3.08
CA VAL A 51 -11.85 2.83 -4.31
C VAL A 51 -10.47 2.28 -3.98
N LYS A 52 -10.23 0.98 -4.23
CA LYS A 52 -8.89 0.43 -4.24
C LYS A 52 -8.24 0.80 -5.57
N VAL A 53 -7.20 1.63 -5.52
CA VAL A 53 -6.55 2.20 -6.72
C VAL A 53 -5.44 1.29 -7.24
N THR A 54 -4.69 0.64 -6.35
CA THR A 54 -3.64 -0.32 -6.73
C THR A 54 -4.18 -1.74 -6.93
N GLU A 55 -3.51 -2.52 -7.76
CA GLU A 55 -3.77 -3.94 -7.95
C GLU A 55 -2.70 -4.76 -7.22
N ASP A 56 -3.13 -5.74 -6.42
CA ASP A 56 -2.21 -6.63 -5.70
C ASP A 56 -1.44 -7.51 -6.71
N GLN A 57 -0.12 -7.50 -6.62
CA GLN A 57 0.75 -8.26 -7.53
C GLN A 57 1.15 -9.60 -6.91
N ASN A 58 0.15 -10.42 -6.59
CA ASN A 58 0.34 -11.73 -5.98
C ASN A 58 0.28 -12.85 -7.04
N VAL A 59 0.85 -14.00 -6.71
CA VAL A 59 0.76 -15.19 -7.55
C VAL A 59 -0.69 -15.66 -7.59
N PRO A 60 -1.30 -15.91 -8.77
CA PRO A 60 -2.66 -16.37 -8.86
C PRO A 60 -2.93 -17.61 -7.99
N GLY A 61 -3.93 -17.53 -7.11
CA GLY A 61 -4.29 -18.59 -6.17
C GLY A 61 -3.48 -18.58 -4.86
N TYR A 62 -2.50 -17.70 -4.70
CA TYR A 62 -1.67 -17.57 -3.49
C TYR A 62 -1.60 -16.12 -3.03
N GLN A 63 -2.58 -15.69 -2.22
CA GLN A 63 -2.73 -14.30 -1.80
C GLN A 63 -1.53 -13.73 -1.01
N ASN A 64 -0.77 -14.59 -0.34
CA ASN A 64 0.39 -14.19 0.48
C ASN A 64 1.74 -14.42 -0.25
N VAL A 65 1.72 -14.67 -1.55
CA VAL A 65 2.94 -14.89 -2.33
C VAL A 65 3.04 -13.81 -3.40
N LEU A 66 3.99 -12.91 -3.23
CA LEU A 66 4.26 -11.85 -4.19
C LEU A 66 4.77 -12.41 -5.51
N LYS A 67 4.20 -11.93 -6.62
CA LYS A 67 4.69 -12.19 -7.97
C LYS A 67 6.01 -11.47 -8.23
N GLN A 68 6.19 -10.31 -7.61
CA GLN A 68 7.39 -9.48 -7.68
C GLN A 68 7.50 -8.54 -6.49
N ALA A 69 8.73 -8.20 -6.13
CA ALA A 69 9.07 -7.21 -5.13
C ALA A 69 10.39 -6.52 -5.53
N LEU A 70 10.66 -5.34 -4.99
CA LEU A 70 12.00 -4.76 -5.09
C LEU A 70 13.00 -5.72 -4.45
N GLY A 71 14.10 -6.02 -5.15
CA GLY A 71 15.11 -6.96 -4.69
C GLY A 71 14.87 -8.42 -5.07
N SER A 72 13.66 -8.81 -5.55
CA SER A 72 13.37 -10.19 -5.94
C SER A 72 13.57 -10.47 -7.44
N ASN A 73 13.45 -9.46 -8.28
CA ASN A 73 13.53 -9.57 -9.73
C ASN A 73 14.40 -8.48 -10.33
N GLU A 74 15.20 -8.82 -11.34
CA GLU A 74 15.99 -7.83 -12.09
C GLU A 74 15.09 -6.83 -12.83
N LYS A 75 14.03 -7.33 -13.46
CA LYS A 75 13.03 -6.54 -14.16
C LYS A 75 11.71 -6.54 -13.40
N LEU A 76 11.22 -5.35 -13.11
CA LEU A 76 9.94 -5.13 -12.43
C LEU A 76 8.91 -4.60 -13.43
N ASN A 77 7.69 -5.07 -13.30
CA ASN A 77 6.52 -4.49 -13.94
C ASN A 77 5.88 -3.49 -12.97
N ILE A 78 6.33 -2.24 -13.03
CA ILE A 78 5.80 -1.17 -12.16
C ILE A 78 4.41 -0.80 -12.66
N GLN A 79 3.43 -0.85 -11.75
CA GLN A 79 2.11 -0.31 -12.04
C GLN A 79 2.15 1.22 -11.88
N GLU A 80 1.89 1.94 -12.95
CA GLU A 80 1.78 3.40 -12.95
C GLU A 80 0.30 3.79 -13.13
N ILE A 81 -0.21 4.66 -12.24
CA ILE A 81 -1.61 5.05 -12.22
C ILE A 81 -1.70 6.56 -12.05
N ASP A 82 -2.54 7.19 -12.85
CA ASP A 82 -2.98 8.58 -12.69
C ASP A 82 -4.41 8.57 -12.13
N PHE A 83 -4.65 9.30 -11.05
CA PHE A 83 -5.96 9.40 -10.40
C PHE A 83 -6.28 10.86 -10.08
N GLN A 84 -7.41 11.36 -10.58
CA GLN A 84 -7.85 12.73 -10.30
C GLN A 84 -8.56 12.75 -8.94
N LEU A 85 -7.99 13.48 -8.00
CA LEU A 85 -8.57 13.71 -6.68
C LEU A 85 -9.51 14.92 -6.68
N GLN A 86 -10.37 14.97 -5.68
CA GLN A 86 -11.25 16.09 -5.37
C GLN A 86 -10.96 16.59 -3.94
N ILE A 87 -11.22 17.86 -3.68
CA ILE A 87 -11.15 18.41 -2.32
C ILE A 87 -12.11 17.62 -1.42
N GLY A 88 -11.63 17.19 -0.27
CA GLY A 88 -12.36 16.33 0.65
C GLY A 88 -12.06 14.83 0.51
N ASP A 89 -11.34 14.44 -0.53
CA ASP A 89 -10.88 13.04 -0.66
C ASP A 89 -9.87 12.67 0.43
N VAL A 90 -9.92 11.43 0.86
CA VAL A 90 -8.99 10.85 1.83
C VAL A 90 -8.26 9.69 1.17
N ILE A 91 -6.93 9.71 1.21
CA ILE A 91 -6.07 8.66 0.66
C ILE A 91 -5.52 7.83 1.83
N LEU A 92 -5.54 6.51 1.70
CA LEU A 92 -4.89 5.58 2.63
C LEU A 92 -3.90 4.71 1.87
N LEU A 93 -2.63 4.74 2.31
CA LEU A 93 -1.63 3.74 1.96
C LEU A 93 -1.49 2.77 3.13
N CYS A 94 -1.53 1.46 2.89
CA CYS A 94 -1.41 0.49 3.96
C CYS A 94 -0.74 -0.81 3.53
N SER A 95 -0.14 -1.50 4.51
CA SER A 95 0.38 -2.86 4.35
C SER A 95 -0.75 -3.90 4.43
N ASP A 96 -0.42 -5.11 4.03
CA ASP A 96 -1.32 -6.27 4.07
C ASP A 96 -1.74 -6.64 5.50
N GLY A 97 -0.89 -6.44 6.49
CA GLY A 97 -1.25 -6.62 7.90
C GLY A 97 -2.41 -5.75 8.39
N LEU A 98 -2.77 -4.68 7.65
CA LEU A 98 -3.96 -3.90 7.97
C LEU A 98 -5.20 -4.50 7.27
N TYR A 99 -5.19 -4.58 5.95
CA TYR A 99 -6.40 -4.94 5.20
C TYR A 99 -6.78 -6.42 5.32
N ASN A 100 -5.83 -7.31 5.60
CA ASN A 100 -6.13 -8.72 5.84
C ASN A 100 -6.84 -8.95 7.17
N GLU A 101 -6.57 -8.12 8.19
CA GLU A 101 -7.19 -8.26 9.51
C GLU A 101 -8.61 -7.70 9.57
N VAL A 102 -8.86 -6.54 8.95
CA VAL A 102 -10.13 -5.83 9.15
C VAL A 102 -11.03 -5.74 7.91
N GLY A 103 -10.48 -5.92 6.72
CA GLY A 103 -11.23 -5.84 5.47
C GLY A 103 -11.63 -4.42 5.04
N GLU A 104 -12.10 -4.29 3.80
CA GLU A 104 -12.35 -2.99 3.15
C GLU A 104 -13.54 -2.22 3.75
N GLU A 105 -14.58 -2.91 4.19
CA GLU A 105 -15.75 -2.25 4.80
C GLU A 105 -15.39 -1.55 6.13
N TYR A 106 -14.54 -2.17 6.93
CA TYR A 106 -14.05 -1.56 8.16
C TYR A 106 -13.15 -0.34 7.84
N ILE A 107 -12.22 -0.48 6.90
CA ILE A 107 -11.36 0.60 6.43
C ILE A 107 -12.21 1.79 5.96
N LYS A 108 -13.19 1.52 5.08
CA LYS A 108 -14.14 2.51 4.57
C LYS A 108 -14.82 3.29 5.70
N LYS A 109 -15.37 2.56 6.67
CA LYS A 109 -16.05 3.16 7.81
C LYS A 109 -15.12 4.08 8.60
N LYS A 110 -13.90 3.61 8.89
CA LYS A 110 -12.91 4.39 9.66
C LYS A 110 -12.47 5.66 8.93
N MET A 111 -12.26 5.57 7.61
CA MET A 111 -11.96 6.74 6.79
C MET A 111 -13.13 7.73 6.77
N GLN A 112 -14.38 7.25 6.67
CA GLN A 112 -15.59 8.10 6.74
C GLN A 112 -15.76 8.78 8.10
N ASP A 113 -15.39 8.11 9.18
CA ASP A 113 -15.47 8.61 10.55
C ASP A 113 -14.32 9.61 10.88
N GLY A 114 -13.39 9.83 9.94
CA GLY A 114 -12.24 10.71 10.13
C GLY A 114 -11.20 10.16 11.11
N THR A 115 -11.14 8.83 11.25
CA THR A 115 -10.14 8.17 12.12
C THR A 115 -8.74 8.45 11.60
N SER A 116 -7.79 8.80 12.47
CA SER A 116 -6.39 8.99 12.08
C SER A 116 -5.68 7.67 11.77
N ALA A 117 -4.57 7.73 11.03
CA ALA A 117 -3.75 6.55 10.74
C ALA A 117 -3.27 5.86 12.03
N ASP A 118 -2.82 6.63 13.03
CA ASP A 118 -2.36 6.10 14.32
C ASP A 118 -3.47 5.36 15.07
N SER A 119 -4.69 5.93 15.08
CA SER A 119 -5.84 5.28 15.72
C SER A 119 -6.24 4.01 14.99
N LEU A 120 -6.24 4.03 13.66
CA LEU A 120 -6.56 2.87 12.84
C LEU A 120 -5.56 1.72 13.08
N VAL A 121 -4.26 2.02 13.06
CA VAL A 121 -3.20 1.04 13.38
C VAL A 121 -3.36 0.51 14.79
N SER A 122 -3.59 1.38 15.78
CA SER A 122 -3.76 0.98 17.18
C SER A 122 -4.94 0.02 17.38
N GLU A 123 -6.06 0.28 16.70
CA GLU A 123 -7.24 -0.61 16.76
C GLU A 123 -6.95 -1.98 16.14
N VAL A 124 -6.23 -2.02 15.00
CA VAL A 124 -5.86 -3.28 14.36
C VAL A 124 -4.88 -4.08 15.21
N LEU A 125 -3.92 -3.41 15.87
CA LEU A 125 -2.96 -4.07 16.77
C LEU A 125 -3.65 -4.74 17.98
N LEU A 126 -4.82 -4.26 18.42
CA LEU A 126 -5.60 -4.91 19.48
C LEU A 126 -6.22 -6.25 19.05
N LEU A 127 -6.27 -6.53 17.75
CA LEU A 127 -6.77 -7.80 17.20
C LEU A 127 -5.68 -8.88 17.12
N ASP A 128 -4.46 -8.58 17.57
CA ASP A 128 -3.30 -9.48 17.51
C ASP A 128 -2.98 -9.95 16.07
N PRO A 129 -2.72 -8.98 15.15
CA PRO A 129 -2.51 -9.29 13.75
C PRO A 129 -1.28 -10.20 13.55
N LYS A 130 -1.34 -11.03 12.50
CA LYS A 130 -0.26 -11.98 12.18
C LYS A 130 0.96 -11.34 11.54
N ASP A 131 0.83 -10.07 11.10
CA ASP A 131 1.89 -9.33 10.42
C ASP A 131 1.99 -7.90 10.94
N ASN A 132 3.07 -7.22 10.56
CA ASN A 132 3.28 -5.80 10.87
C ASN A 132 2.21 -4.93 10.19
N VAL A 133 1.68 -3.97 10.94
CA VAL A 133 0.64 -3.07 10.47
C VAL A 133 1.22 -1.69 10.22
N SER A 134 1.08 -1.20 8.99
CA SER A 134 1.52 0.15 8.62
C SER A 134 0.41 0.88 7.86
N ALA A 135 0.25 2.17 8.15
CA ALA A 135 -0.70 3.03 7.46
C ALA A 135 -0.20 4.47 7.33
N ILE A 136 -0.48 5.10 6.20
CA ILE A 136 -0.33 6.54 5.98
C ILE A 136 -1.68 7.06 5.49
N MET A 137 -2.17 8.13 6.11
CA MET A 137 -3.42 8.78 5.70
C MET A 137 -3.17 10.21 5.28
N ILE A 138 -3.72 10.60 4.14
CA ILE A 138 -3.58 11.94 3.55
C ILE A 138 -4.99 12.48 3.31
N ASN A 139 -5.28 13.66 3.86
CA ASN A 139 -6.53 14.36 3.60
C ASN A 139 -6.28 15.50 2.62
N LEU A 140 -7.04 15.54 1.54
CA LEU A 140 -6.97 16.64 0.58
C LEU A 140 -7.93 17.76 1.04
N ILE A 141 -7.36 18.89 1.44
CA ILE A 141 -8.07 20.06 2.01
C ILE A 141 -7.97 21.26 1.08
#